data_74a22055f763a61ec9fefda58f4e2b04
#
_entry.id   74a22055f763a61ec9fefda58f4e2b04
#
_cell.length_a   1.000
_cell.length_b   1.000
_cell.length_c   1.000
_cell.angle_alpha   90.00
_cell.angle_beta   90.00
_cell.angle_gamma   90.00
#
_symmetry.space_group_name_H-M   'P 1'
#
loop_
_entity.id
_entity.type
_entity.pdbx_description
1 polymer ?
#
loop_
_entity_poly.entity_id
_entity_poly.type
_entity_poly.pdbx_seq_one_letter_code
_entity_poly.pdbx_strand_id
1 'polypeptide(L)'
;TAPGLLGSKSVDDSMAEFALGQAAMVQNGNWGWSQINGVEGNTVKAEDVKFLPIYTGVEGEENQGLCTGTENFFCINKEASAEDQAASIAFVEWLFSSETGKAAVTNDLGFIAPFNTFSDDEKPTDPLAQEVLRYMADTSKTSVSWNFTSFPSQQFKDDFGAALLEYASGSIDWDTVKTTVVERWAAEKAATAAN
;
A
#
# COMPACT_ATOMS: atom_id res chain seq x y z
N THR A 1 -16.93 2.28 10.30
CA THR A 1 -17.51 3.65 10.13
C THR A 1 -18.99 3.52 9.73
N ALA A 2 -19.86 4.36 10.28
CA ALA A 2 -21.27 4.36 9.91
C ALA A 2 -21.43 4.86 8.45
N PRO A 3 -22.36 4.26 7.64
CA PRO A 3 -22.52 4.62 6.23
C PRO A 3 -22.70 6.11 5.96
N GLY A 4 -23.44 6.83 6.81
CA GLY A 4 -23.65 8.27 6.67
C GLY A 4 -22.42 9.15 6.96
N LEU A 5 -21.31 8.56 7.42
CA LEU A 5 -20.05 9.26 7.73
C LEU A 5 -18.92 8.90 6.76
N LEU A 6 -19.16 8.03 5.77
CA LEU A 6 -18.10 7.55 4.87
C LEU A 6 -17.36 8.68 4.16
N GLY A 7 -18.08 9.69 3.66
CA GLY A 7 -17.47 10.82 2.95
C GLY A 7 -16.75 11.84 3.83
N SER A 8 -16.85 11.72 5.16
CA SER A 8 -16.23 12.65 6.12
C SER A 8 -15.09 12.04 6.93
N LYS A 9 -14.81 10.76 6.73
CA LYS A 9 -13.75 10.04 7.45
C LYS A 9 -12.46 10.02 6.64
N SER A 10 -11.35 10.21 7.34
CA SER A 10 -10.00 10.08 6.81
C SER A 10 -9.44 8.67 7.01
N VAL A 11 -8.27 8.41 6.45
CA VAL A 11 -7.49 7.20 6.73
C VAL A 11 -7.11 7.15 8.21
N ASP A 12 -6.69 8.26 8.79
CA ASP A 12 -6.31 8.32 10.22
C ASP A 12 -7.49 8.00 11.13
N ASP A 13 -8.71 8.46 10.80
CA ASP A 13 -9.93 8.08 11.52
C ASP A 13 -10.15 6.56 11.49
N SER A 14 -9.94 5.90 10.36
CA SER A 14 -10.10 4.44 10.23
C SER A 14 -9.05 3.67 11.03
N MET A 15 -7.81 4.16 11.07
CA MET A 15 -6.75 3.60 11.92
C MET A 15 -7.08 3.77 13.40
N ALA A 16 -7.60 4.93 13.80
CA ALA A 16 -8.02 5.19 15.17
C ALA A 16 -9.20 4.29 15.60
N GLU A 17 -10.22 4.09 14.74
CA GLU A 17 -11.32 3.17 15.00
C GLU A 17 -10.82 1.73 15.25
N PHE A 18 -9.85 1.27 14.46
CA PHE A 18 -9.22 -0.04 14.66
C PHE A 18 -8.41 -0.09 15.95
N ALA A 19 -7.53 0.88 16.19
CA ALA A 19 -6.68 0.95 17.37
C ALA A 19 -7.48 0.98 18.69
N LEU A 20 -8.63 1.65 18.70
CA LEU A 20 -9.53 1.75 19.86
C LEU A 20 -10.48 0.54 19.99
N GLY A 21 -10.33 -0.50 19.17
CA GLY A 21 -11.17 -1.69 19.21
C GLY A 21 -12.62 -1.48 18.72
N GLN A 22 -12.88 -0.40 18.00
CA GLN A 22 -14.20 -0.09 17.42
C GLN A 22 -14.43 -0.82 16.08
N ALA A 23 -13.37 -1.29 15.45
CA ALA A 23 -13.39 -2.11 14.25
C ALA A 23 -12.47 -3.32 14.43
N ALA A 24 -12.92 -4.50 14.00
CA ALA A 24 -12.13 -5.73 14.05
C ALA A 24 -11.15 -5.84 12.87
N MET A 25 -11.38 -5.12 11.80
CA MET A 25 -10.59 -5.14 10.58
C MET A 25 -10.49 -3.73 9.98
N VAL A 26 -9.34 -3.43 9.41
CA VAL A 26 -9.09 -2.22 8.61
C VAL A 26 -8.27 -2.60 7.39
N GLN A 27 -8.55 -2.00 6.24
CA GLN A 27 -7.77 -2.20 5.03
C GLN A 27 -6.66 -1.14 4.97
N ASN A 28 -5.40 -1.59 4.99
CA ASN A 28 -4.21 -0.74 4.80
C ASN A 28 -2.99 -1.61 4.50
N GLY A 29 -1.80 -0.99 4.41
CA GLY A 29 -0.52 -1.65 4.22
C GLY A 29 0.31 -1.78 5.51
N ASN A 30 1.50 -2.36 5.38
CA ASN A 30 2.42 -2.54 6.52
C ASN A 30 2.85 -1.23 7.19
N TRP A 31 2.87 -0.12 6.47
CA TRP A 31 3.12 1.22 7.02
C TRP A 31 2.10 1.69 8.06
N GLY A 32 0.93 1.04 8.16
CA GLY A 32 -0.16 1.41 9.07
C GLY A 32 0.16 1.16 10.55
N TRP A 33 1.19 0.37 10.88
CA TRP A 33 1.46 0.04 12.29
C TRP A 33 1.79 1.27 13.14
N SER A 34 2.62 2.18 12.66
CA SER A 34 2.95 3.40 13.41
C SER A 34 1.72 4.28 13.68
N GLN A 35 0.78 4.33 12.74
CA GLN A 35 -0.49 5.05 12.89
C GLN A 35 -1.38 4.39 13.95
N ILE A 36 -1.48 3.05 13.95
CA ILE A 36 -2.25 2.29 14.94
C ILE A 36 -1.63 2.43 16.33
N ASN A 37 -0.32 2.16 16.44
CA ASN A 37 0.39 2.17 17.71
C ASN A 37 0.50 3.56 18.34
N GLY A 38 0.47 4.62 17.54
CA GLY A 38 0.52 6.01 17.99
C GLY A 38 -0.80 6.57 18.50
N VAL A 39 -1.92 5.85 18.39
CA VAL A 39 -3.23 6.31 18.86
C VAL A 39 -3.28 6.32 20.38
N GLU A 40 -3.63 7.45 20.98
CA GLU A 40 -3.87 7.51 22.42
C GLU A 40 -5.03 6.60 22.84
N GLY A 41 -4.78 5.75 23.83
CA GLY A 41 -5.76 4.74 24.26
C GLY A 41 -5.81 3.48 23.37
N ASN A 42 -4.81 3.26 22.50
CA ASN A 42 -4.70 2.06 21.68
C ASN A 42 -4.85 0.78 22.52
N THR A 43 -5.70 -0.11 22.08
CA THR A 43 -5.97 -1.43 22.72
C THR A 43 -5.38 -2.60 21.92
N VAL A 44 -4.86 -2.35 20.71
CA VAL A 44 -4.31 -3.36 19.81
C VAL A 44 -2.87 -3.65 20.19
N LYS A 45 -2.54 -4.92 20.38
CA LYS A 45 -1.16 -5.35 20.67
C LYS A 45 -0.49 -5.90 19.41
N ALA A 46 0.83 -5.74 19.37
CA ALA A 46 1.65 -6.18 18.23
C ALA A 46 1.47 -7.68 17.92
N GLU A 47 1.34 -8.52 18.94
CA GLU A 47 1.16 -9.96 18.80
C GLU A 47 -0.22 -10.38 18.27
N ASP A 48 -1.24 -9.52 18.40
CA ASP A 48 -2.61 -9.79 18.00
C ASP A 48 -2.93 -9.33 16.57
N VAL A 49 -2.05 -8.49 15.98
CA VAL A 49 -2.24 -7.97 14.62
C VAL A 49 -1.82 -8.99 13.58
N LYS A 50 -2.71 -9.22 12.60
CA LYS A 50 -2.47 -10.12 11.48
C LYS A 50 -2.93 -9.50 10.16
N PHE A 51 -2.22 -9.81 9.08
CA PHE A 51 -2.73 -9.57 7.74
C PHE A 51 -3.58 -10.72 7.23
N LEU A 52 -4.63 -10.37 6.52
CA LEU A 52 -5.44 -11.29 5.73
C LEU A 52 -5.46 -10.80 4.27
N PRO A 53 -5.33 -11.71 3.29
CA PRO A 53 -5.56 -11.36 1.90
C PRO A 53 -6.99 -10.83 1.70
N ILE A 54 -7.18 -9.94 0.73
CA ILE A 54 -8.51 -9.47 0.35
C ILE A 54 -9.07 -10.48 -0.64
N TYR A 55 -10.04 -11.27 -0.18
CA TYR A 55 -10.78 -12.20 -1.03
C TYR A 55 -12.03 -11.52 -1.60
N THR A 56 -12.23 -11.68 -2.91
CA THR A 56 -13.35 -11.07 -3.65
C THR A 56 -14.44 -12.06 -4.01
N GLY A 57 -14.25 -13.35 -3.70
CA GLY A 57 -15.20 -14.44 -3.97
C GLY A 57 -15.07 -15.01 -5.39
N VAL A 58 -13.96 -14.77 -6.07
CA VAL A 58 -13.71 -15.39 -7.37
C VAL A 58 -13.09 -16.77 -7.22
N GLU A 59 -13.39 -17.67 -8.16
CA GLU A 59 -12.83 -19.02 -8.18
C GLU A 59 -11.31 -18.97 -8.32
N GLY A 60 -10.60 -19.75 -7.51
CA GLY A 60 -9.14 -19.88 -7.56
C GLY A 60 -8.38 -18.92 -6.64
N GLU A 61 -9.06 -18.08 -5.86
CA GLU A 61 -8.39 -17.15 -4.94
C GLU A 61 -7.97 -17.79 -3.60
N GLU A 62 -8.24 -19.07 -3.35
CA GLU A 62 -7.97 -19.75 -2.06
C GLU A 62 -6.48 -19.76 -1.70
N ASN A 63 -5.62 -19.74 -2.72
CA ASN A 63 -4.17 -19.69 -2.55
C ASN A 63 -3.59 -18.28 -2.70
N GLN A 64 -4.44 -17.26 -2.79
CA GLN A 64 -4.00 -15.88 -2.87
C GLN A 64 -3.35 -15.45 -1.55
N GLY A 65 -2.17 -14.83 -1.67
CA GLY A 65 -1.48 -14.14 -0.60
C GLY A 65 -1.79 -12.65 -0.58
N LEU A 66 -0.91 -11.89 0.05
CA LEU A 66 -1.01 -10.43 0.10
C LEU A 66 -0.65 -9.82 -1.26
N CYS A 67 -1.16 -8.62 -1.49
CA CYS A 67 -0.66 -7.76 -2.56
C CYS A 67 0.70 -7.20 -2.12
N THR A 68 1.77 -7.69 -2.74
CA THR A 68 3.15 -7.33 -2.41
C THR A 68 3.93 -6.97 -3.67
N GLY A 69 4.94 -6.16 -3.53
CA GLY A 69 5.81 -5.74 -4.61
C GLY A 69 6.46 -4.40 -4.36
N THR A 70 7.25 -3.94 -5.32
CA THR A 70 7.87 -2.62 -5.28
C THR A 70 6.82 -1.56 -5.67
N GLU A 71 6.53 -0.67 -4.74
CA GLU A 71 5.49 0.35 -4.90
C GLU A 71 6.08 1.73 -5.17
N ASN A 72 7.19 2.06 -4.47
CA ASN A 72 7.85 3.35 -4.57
C ASN A 72 9.20 3.22 -5.23
N PHE A 73 9.63 4.28 -5.92
CA PHE A 73 10.85 4.30 -6.70
C PHE A 73 11.64 5.58 -6.44
N PHE A 74 12.96 5.46 -6.35
CA PHE A 74 13.84 6.60 -6.43
C PHE A 74 14.02 7.00 -7.89
N CYS A 75 13.75 8.26 -8.22
CA CYS A 75 13.92 8.79 -9.56
C CYS A 75 15.01 9.86 -9.54
N ILE A 76 15.95 9.75 -10.46
CA ILE A 76 17.00 10.75 -10.64
C ILE A 76 16.61 11.65 -11.80
N ASN A 77 16.61 12.96 -11.58
CA ASN A 77 16.31 13.92 -12.62
C ASN A 77 17.42 13.92 -13.70
N LYS A 78 17.07 13.45 -14.90
CA LYS A 78 18.00 13.37 -16.03
C LYS A 78 18.49 14.73 -16.52
N GLU A 79 17.80 15.82 -16.19
CA GLU A 79 18.17 17.20 -16.54
C GLU A 79 19.06 17.87 -15.47
N ALA A 80 19.32 17.18 -14.33
CA ALA A 80 20.26 17.68 -13.35
C ALA A 80 21.71 17.60 -13.85
N SER A 81 22.63 18.34 -13.23
CA SER A 81 24.04 18.27 -13.57
C SER A 81 24.59 16.84 -13.40
N ALA A 82 25.63 16.48 -14.12
CA ALA A 82 26.27 15.17 -13.99
C ALA A 82 26.79 14.92 -12.55
N GLU A 83 27.23 15.98 -11.86
CA GLU A 83 27.68 15.92 -10.47
C GLU A 83 26.52 15.62 -9.52
N ASP A 84 25.36 16.28 -9.71
CA ASP A 84 24.15 16.04 -8.89
C ASP A 84 23.58 14.65 -9.13
N GLN A 85 23.57 14.17 -10.39
CA GLN A 85 23.15 12.80 -10.69
C GLN A 85 24.07 11.77 -10.03
N ALA A 86 25.39 11.97 -10.11
CA ALA A 86 26.37 11.08 -9.44
C ALA A 86 26.22 11.10 -7.92
N ALA A 87 26.01 12.26 -7.31
CA ALA A 87 25.76 12.40 -5.88
C ALA A 87 24.46 11.69 -5.46
N SER A 88 23.39 11.81 -6.26
CA SER A 88 22.12 11.12 -6.01
C SER A 88 22.25 9.61 -6.08
N ILE A 89 22.99 9.08 -7.06
CA ILE A 89 23.29 7.65 -7.18
C ILE A 89 24.09 7.18 -5.96
N ALA A 90 25.16 7.90 -5.60
CA ALA A 90 26.00 7.56 -4.47
C ALA A 90 25.20 7.55 -3.14
N PHE A 91 24.26 8.48 -2.98
CA PHE A 91 23.37 8.48 -1.81
C PHE A 91 22.48 7.23 -1.75
N VAL A 92 21.83 6.87 -2.87
CA VAL A 92 20.98 5.68 -2.93
C VAL A 92 21.79 4.41 -2.70
N GLU A 93 22.98 4.30 -3.31
CA GLU A 93 23.89 3.18 -3.07
C GLU A 93 24.31 3.09 -1.59
N TRP A 94 24.69 4.22 -0.99
CA TRP A 94 25.01 4.27 0.43
C TRP A 94 23.84 3.83 1.31
N LEU A 95 22.63 4.31 1.01
CA LEU A 95 21.40 4.02 1.78
C LEU A 95 21.10 2.52 1.83
N PHE A 96 21.32 1.79 0.73
CA PHE A 96 20.96 0.37 0.64
C PHE A 96 22.17 -0.60 0.75
N SER A 97 23.40 -0.09 0.94
CA SER A 97 24.57 -0.95 1.04
C SER A 97 25.40 -0.73 2.30
N SER A 98 25.40 0.48 2.88
CA SER A 98 26.15 0.74 4.12
C SER A 98 25.38 0.24 5.34
N GLU A 99 26.11 -0.09 6.41
CA GLU A 99 25.53 -0.50 7.69
C GLU A 99 24.57 0.58 8.25
N THR A 100 25.00 1.84 8.26
CA THR A 100 24.18 2.96 8.73
C THR A 100 22.95 3.20 7.86
N GLY A 101 23.10 3.14 6.53
CA GLY A 101 21.99 3.31 5.58
C GLY A 101 20.97 2.20 5.72
N LYS A 102 21.40 0.93 5.77
CA LYS A 102 20.52 -0.21 5.96
C LYS A 102 19.79 -0.15 7.31
N ALA A 103 20.46 0.26 8.38
CA ALA A 103 19.83 0.46 9.68
C ALA A 103 18.74 1.54 9.63
N ALA A 104 18.99 2.67 8.96
CA ALA A 104 17.99 3.72 8.76
C ALA A 104 16.78 3.21 7.94
N VAL A 105 17.02 2.50 6.84
CA VAL A 105 15.95 1.90 6.01
C VAL A 105 15.06 0.96 6.82
N THR A 106 15.66 0.13 7.65
CA THR A 106 14.98 -0.92 8.40
C THR A 106 14.29 -0.39 9.66
N ASN A 107 15.01 0.39 10.48
CA ASN A 107 14.55 0.76 11.83
C ASN A 107 13.82 2.10 11.87
N ASP A 108 14.24 3.07 11.04
CA ASP A 108 13.67 4.42 11.07
C ASP A 108 12.53 4.55 10.03
N LEU A 109 12.72 3.99 8.83
CA LEU A 109 11.73 4.02 7.76
C LEU A 109 10.78 2.80 7.75
N GLY A 110 11.17 1.68 8.39
CA GLY A 110 10.38 0.45 8.44
C GLY A 110 10.19 -0.22 7.08
N PHE A 111 11.08 0.00 6.13
CA PHE A 111 10.97 -0.55 4.78
C PHE A 111 11.40 -2.02 4.77
N ILE A 112 10.64 -2.82 4.04
CA ILE A 112 11.08 -4.15 3.61
C ILE A 112 11.88 -3.94 2.33
N ALA A 113 13.22 -3.88 2.43
CA ALA A 113 14.07 -3.64 1.28
C ALA A 113 14.05 -4.83 0.31
N PRO A 114 13.81 -4.62 -1.00
CA PRO A 114 13.72 -5.69 -1.99
C PRO A 114 15.10 -6.13 -2.51
N PHE A 115 16.16 -5.96 -1.70
CA PHE A 115 17.54 -6.22 -2.10
C PHE A 115 18.13 -7.39 -1.32
N ASN A 116 18.88 -8.23 -2.00
CA ASN A 116 19.61 -9.36 -1.41
C ASN A 116 20.85 -8.97 -0.59
N THR A 117 21.15 -7.66 -0.50
CA THR A 117 22.18 -7.10 0.37
C THR A 117 21.76 -7.02 1.83
N PHE A 118 20.46 -7.23 2.13
CA PHE A 118 19.94 -7.26 3.49
C PHE A 118 19.89 -8.69 4.00
N SER A 119 20.53 -8.93 5.14
CA SER A 119 20.47 -10.19 5.87
C SER A 119 19.15 -10.34 6.66
N ASP A 120 18.91 -11.51 7.24
CA ASP A 120 17.67 -11.76 7.98
C ASP A 120 17.52 -10.92 9.24
N ASP A 121 18.63 -10.56 9.89
CA ASP A 121 18.70 -9.69 11.05
C ASP A 121 18.62 -8.18 10.72
N GLU A 122 18.68 -7.83 9.44
CA GLU A 122 18.47 -6.48 8.92
C GLU A 122 17.04 -6.26 8.38
N LYS A 123 16.11 -7.13 8.70
CA LYS A 123 14.69 -6.98 8.34
C LYS A 123 13.94 -6.18 9.40
N PRO A 124 12.89 -5.41 9.02
CA PRO A 124 12.12 -4.65 9.99
C PRO A 124 11.46 -5.55 11.04
N THR A 125 11.45 -5.09 12.29
CA THR A 125 10.81 -5.79 13.42
C THR A 125 9.35 -5.38 13.63
N ASP A 126 8.86 -4.43 12.87
CA ASP A 126 7.46 -4.00 12.85
C ASP A 126 6.51 -5.20 12.64
N PRO A 127 5.43 -5.35 13.43
CA PRO A 127 4.57 -6.53 13.37
C PRO A 127 3.87 -6.71 12.02
N LEU A 128 3.49 -5.63 11.34
CA LEU A 128 2.87 -5.72 10.02
C LEU A 128 3.90 -6.05 8.94
N ALA A 129 5.12 -5.52 9.05
CA ALA A 129 6.22 -5.92 8.16
C ALA A 129 6.57 -7.41 8.34
N GLN A 130 6.57 -7.91 9.57
CA GLN A 130 6.78 -9.35 9.86
C GLN A 130 5.66 -10.22 9.25
N GLU A 131 4.41 -9.77 9.27
CA GLU A 131 3.31 -10.47 8.59
C GLU A 131 3.50 -10.51 7.06
N VAL A 132 3.95 -9.42 6.43
CA VAL A 132 4.28 -9.42 5.00
C VAL A 132 5.39 -10.43 4.71
N LEU A 133 6.48 -10.42 5.49
CA LEU A 133 7.60 -11.36 5.33
C LEU A 133 7.14 -12.81 5.51
N ARG A 134 6.23 -13.08 6.45
CA ARG A 134 5.63 -14.40 6.65
C ARG A 134 4.88 -14.89 5.41
N TYR A 135 4.05 -14.02 4.80
CA TYR A 135 3.34 -14.35 3.56
C TYR A 135 4.30 -14.53 2.38
N MET A 136 5.35 -13.72 2.27
CA MET A 136 6.35 -13.85 1.21
C MET A 136 7.16 -15.17 1.31
N ALA A 137 7.34 -15.69 2.51
CA ALA A 137 8.02 -16.96 2.76
C ALA A 137 7.10 -18.19 2.57
N ASP A 138 5.78 -18.01 2.56
CA ASP A 138 4.81 -19.09 2.38
C ASP A 138 4.66 -19.47 0.91
N THR A 139 5.34 -20.52 0.49
CA THR A 139 5.31 -21.03 -0.91
C THR A 139 3.96 -21.60 -1.34
N SER A 140 3.02 -21.81 -0.42
CA SER A 140 1.65 -22.25 -0.73
C SER A 140 0.75 -21.08 -1.18
N LYS A 141 1.21 -19.84 -1.00
CA LYS A 141 0.48 -18.63 -1.35
C LYS A 141 1.11 -17.92 -2.56
N THR A 142 0.27 -17.34 -3.39
CA THR A 142 0.68 -16.56 -4.55
C THR A 142 0.48 -15.07 -4.26
N SER A 143 1.56 -14.30 -4.31
CA SER A 143 1.48 -12.84 -4.17
C SER A 143 0.67 -12.23 -5.31
N VAL A 144 -0.18 -11.26 -4.98
CA VAL A 144 -0.84 -10.42 -5.97
C VAL A 144 0.07 -9.24 -6.27
N SER A 145 0.31 -8.98 -7.55
CA SER A 145 1.18 -7.89 -7.98
C SER A 145 0.46 -6.54 -7.91
N TRP A 146 1.18 -5.51 -7.52
CA TRP A 146 0.74 -4.13 -7.68
C TRP A 146 0.71 -3.74 -9.16
N ASN A 147 -0.44 -3.22 -9.61
CA ASN A 147 -0.65 -2.83 -11.00
C ASN A 147 -0.85 -1.30 -11.17
N PHE A 148 -0.28 -0.49 -10.29
CA PHE A 148 -0.44 0.97 -10.33
C PHE A 148 -0.01 1.60 -11.65
N THR A 149 1.05 1.07 -12.27
CA THR A 149 1.55 1.57 -13.56
C THR A 149 0.62 1.26 -14.74
N SER A 150 -0.33 0.35 -14.57
CA SER A 150 -1.33 0.03 -15.60
C SER A 150 -2.54 0.97 -15.58
N PHE A 151 -2.75 1.70 -14.47
CA PHE A 151 -3.80 2.70 -14.38
C PHE A 151 -3.52 3.87 -15.32
N PRO A 152 -4.53 4.36 -16.05
CA PRO A 152 -4.30 5.36 -17.08
C PRO A 152 -3.91 6.74 -16.53
N SER A 153 -4.43 7.11 -15.34
CA SER A 153 -4.15 8.41 -14.72
C SER A 153 -4.50 8.41 -13.23
N GLN A 154 -4.08 9.45 -12.50
CA GLN A 154 -4.55 9.70 -11.14
C GLN A 154 -6.04 10.06 -11.13
N GLN A 155 -6.50 10.83 -12.12
CA GLN A 155 -7.91 11.20 -12.24
C GLN A 155 -8.82 9.97 -12.32
N PHE A 156 -8.41 8.94 -13.06
CA PHE A 156 -9.16 7.69 -13.10
C PHE A 156 -9.30 7.06 -11.70
N LYS A 157 -8.24 7.04 -10.92
CA LYS A 157 -8.28 6.49 -9.54
C LYS A 157 -9.25 7.25 -8.65
N ASP A 158 -9.23 8.58 -8.76
CA ASP A 158 -10.09 9.46 -7.98
C ASP A 158 -11.57 9.29 -8.38
N ASP A 159 -11.88 9.23 -9.67
CA ASP A 159 -13.24 8.98 -10.19
C ASP A 159 -13.76 7.59 -9.79
N PHE A 160 -12.90 6.58 -9.83
CA PHE A 160 -13.26 5.23 -9.36
C PHE A 160 -13.55 5.20 -7.86
N GLY A 161 -12.70 5.85 -7.06
CA GLY A 161 -12.92 5.98 -5.62
C GLY A 161 -14.22 6.71 -5.28
N ALA A 162 -14.53 7.78 -6.01
CA ALA A 162 -15.78 8.52 -5.87
C ALA A 162 -17.01 7.66 -6.19
N ALA A 163 -16.98 6.91 -7.29
CA ALA A 163 -18.08 6.00 -7.67
C ALA A 163 -18.29 4.90 -6.61
N LEU A 164 -17.22 4.34 -6.05
CA LEU A 164 -17.32 3.35 -4.96
C LEU A 164 -17.93 3.97 -3.69
N LEU A 165 -17.57 5.20 -3.36
CA LEU A 165 -18.14 5.94 -2.22
C LEU A 165 -19.63 6.21 -2.41
N GLU A 166 -20.06 6.63 -3.60
CA GLU A 166 -21.46 6.84 -3.95
C GLU A 166 -22.27 5.53 -3.87
N TYR A 167 -21.70 4.43 -4.35
CA TYR A 167 -22.31 3.11 -4.20
C TYR A 167 -22.42 2.69 -2.72
N ALA A 168 -21.37 2.84 -1.94
CA ALA A 168 -21.37 2.49 -0.53
C ALA A 168 -22.35 3.34 0.31
N SER A 169 -22.62 4.58 -0.11
CA SER A 169 -23.62 5.46 0.50
C SER A 169 -25.06 5.20 -0.01
N GLY A 170 -25.23 4.34 -1.01
CA GLY A 170 -26.53 4.02 -1.61
C GLY A 170 -27.03 5.06 -2.63
N SER A 171 -26.16 5.97 -3.10
CA SER A 171 -26.50 7.02 -4.06
C SER A 171 -26.60 6.52 -5.49
N ILE A 172 -25.82 5.48 -5.84
CA ILE A 172 -25.84 4.82 -7.15
C ILE A 172 -25.86 3.30 -6.99
N ASP A 173 -26.25 2.59 -8.05
CA ASP A 173 -26.18 1.13 -8.11
C ASP A 173 -24.83 0.61 -8.62
N TRP A 174 -24.60 -0.69 -8.50
CA TRP A 174 -23.37 -1.33 -8.94
C TRP A 174 -23.17 -1.30 -10.47
N ASP A 175 -24.23 -1.32 -11.24
CA ASP A 175 -24.16 -1.24 -12.71
C ASP A 175 -23.66 0.14 -13.15
N THR A 176 -24.04 1.19 -12.45
CA THR A 176 -23.51 2.55 -12.64
C THR A 176 -22.01 2.60 -12.33
N VAL A 177 -21.55 1.99 -11.21
CA VAL A 177 -20.10 1.91 -10.91
C VAL A 177 -19.36 1.22 -12.06
N LYS A 178 -19.82 0.05 -12.52
CA LYS A 178 -19.17 -0.69 -13.62
C LYS A 178 -19.08 0.16 -14.90
N THR A 179 -20.16 0.81 -15.27
CA THR A 179 -20.21 1.67 -16.46
C THR A 179 -19.21 2.82 -16.33
N THR A 180 -19.22 3.53 -15.22
CA THR A 180 -18.29 4.63 -14.94
C THR A 180 -16.84 4.19 -15.06
N VAL A 181 -16.47 3.06 -14.45
CA VAL A 181 -15.08 2.53 -14.49
C VAL A 181 -14.65 2.20 -15.92
N VAL A 182 -15.49 1.51 -16.69
CA VAL A 182 -15.18 1.14 -18.08
C VAL A 182 -15.01 2.37 -18.97
N GLU A 183 -15.93 3.31 -18.89
CA GLU A 183 -15.92 4.53 -19.71
C GLU A 183 -14.74 5.43 -19.34
N ARG A 184 -14.48 5.65 -18.05
CA ARG A 184 -13.38 6.48 -17.58
C ARG A 184 -12.01 5.87 -17.90
N TRP A 185 -11.86 4.55 -17.73
CA TRP A 185 -10.65 3.86 -18.13
C TRP A 185 -10.34 4.08 -19.61
N ALA A 186 -11.32 3.89 -20.48
CA ALA A 186 -11.15 4.04 -21.91
C ALA A 186 -10.80 5.49 -22.32
N ALA A 187 -11.48 6.47 -21.73
CA ALA A 187 -11.27 7.89 -21.99
C ALA A 187 -9.87 8.36 -21.55
N GLU A 188 -9.47 8.04 -20.32
CA GLU A 188 -8.18 8.45 -19.77
C GLU A 188 -7.01 7.74 -20.46
N LYS A 189 -7.18 6.47 -20.82
CA LYS A 189 -6.17 5.72 -21.56
C LYS A 189 -5.98 6.28 -22.98
N ALA A 190 -7.03 6.74 -23.63
CA ALA A 190 -6.94 7.38 -24.93
C ALA A 190 -6.23 8.75 -24.82
N ALA A 191 -6.51 9.54 -23.78
CA ALA A 191 -5.88 10.83 -23.53
C ALA A 191 -4.38 10.69 -23.21
N THR A 192 -3.98 9.69 -22.44
CA THR A 192 -2.56 9.46 -22.08
C THR A 192 -1.74 8.88 -23.22
N ALA A 193 -2.37 8.13 -24.14
CA ALA A 193 -1.68 7.59 -25.31
C ALA A 193 -1.41 8.65 -26.42
N ALA A 194 -2.08 9.81 -26.33
CA ALA A 194 -1.92 10.91 -27.28
C ALA A 194 -0.78 11.89 -26.91
N ASN A 195 -0.18 11.74 -25.73
CA ASN A 195 0.95 12.52 -25.22
C ASN A 195 2.23 11.68 -25.21
#